data_96e386914ec4e1489c13fd146af3acd3
#
_entry.id   96e386914ec4e1489c13fd146af3acd3
#
_cell.length_a   1.000
_cell.length_b   1.000
_cell.length_c   1.000
_cell.angle_alpha   90.00
_cell.angle_beta   90.00
_cell.angle_gamma   90.00
#
_symmetry.space_group_name_H-M   'P 1'
#
loop_
_entity.id
_entity.type
_entity.pdbx_description
1 polymer ?
#
loop_
_entity_poly.entity_id
_entity_poly.type
_entity_poly.pdbx_seq_one_letter_code
_entity_poly.pdbx_strand_id
1 'polypeptide(L)'
;IPQIALSFESGDIVNKIMNLGAPTPIQIDITGSSLSQDQEYANKILNELKHVAAIRDAMIVQPLAYPTIDVTVDRTRAGQLGLTTADVSKALVPAVYSSRFLRQIWWRDPHHGHSYQVQVQYPAANMESIKDVEMIPIRSGDADSPRLGDVAQVNFGTMVGEYDRYNLRRMLSITANIANDDLGSAAREVNKAI
;
A
#
# COMPACT_ATOMS: atom_id res chain seq x y z
N ILE A 1 7.94 -9.29 -18.03
CA ILE A 1 8.61 -8.50 -16.96
C ILE A 1 8.85 -9.48 -15.81
N PRO A 2 10.10 -9.84 -15.49
CA PRO A 2 10.41 -11.00 -14.63
C PRO A 2 10.07 -10.85 -13.14
N GLN A 3 9.44 -9.77 -12.73
CA GLN A 3 9.11 -9.50 -11.32
C GLN A 3 7.60 -9.24 -11.08
N ILE A 4 6.77 -9.45 -12.09
CA ILE A 4 5.33 -9.28 -11.96
C ILE A 4 4.69 -10.66 -11.83
N ALA A 5 4.02 -10.91 -10.70
CA ALA A 5 3.12 -12.03 -10.54
C ALA A 5 1.73 -11.63 -11.04
N LEU A 6 1.14 -12.45 -11.90
CA LEU A 6 -0.20 -12.25 -12.43
C LEU A 6 -1.11 -13.35 -11.90
N SER A 7 -2.28 -12.95 -11.42
CA SER A 7 -3.37 -13.86 -11.07
C SER A 7 -4.62 -13.45 -11.84
N PHE A 8 -5.37 -14.44 -12.30
CA PHE A 8 -6.61 -14.21 -13.03
C PHE A 8 -7.79 -14.55 -12.11
N GLU A 9 -8.64 -13.56 -11.86
CA GLU A 9 -9.85 -13.72 -11.09
C GLU A 9 -11.06 -13.75 -12.02
N SER A 10 -12.01 -14.62 -11.72
CA SER A 10 -13.29 -14.65 -12.43
C SER A 10 -14.13 -13.44 -12.00
N GLY A 11 -14.40 -12.51 -12.94
CA GLY A 11 -15.25 -11.33 -12.71
C GLY A 11 -16.77 -11.64 -12.69
N ASP A 12 -17.14 -12.88 -12.76
CA ASP A 12 -18.49 -13.38 -12.87
C ASP A 12 -19.18 -13.47 -11.49
N ILE A 13 -20.41 -12.95 -11.41
CA ILE A 13 -21.25 -12.99 -10.19
C ILE A 13 -21.56 -14.42 -9.75
N VAL A 14 -21.72 -15.35 -10.68
CA VAL A 14 -22.04 -16.75 -10.39
C VAL A 14 -20.89 -17.39 -9.62
N ASN A 15 -19.66 -17.20 -10.08
CA ASN A 15 -18.47 -17.70 -9.42
C ASN A 15 -18.28 -17.08 -8.03
N LYS A 16 -18.55 -15.76 -7.87
CA LYS A 16 -18.49 -15.13 -6.54
C LYS A 16 -19.47 -15.73 -5.55
N ILE A 17 -20.69 -16.06 -6.01
CA ILE A 17 -21.70 -16.70 -5.16
C ILE A 17 -21.29 -18.14 -4.85
N MET A 18 -20.83 -18.90 -5.84
CA MET A 18 -20.39 -20.28 -5.67
C MET A 18 -19.17 -20.41 -4.76
N ASN A 19 -18.26 -19.46 -4.82
CA ASN A 19 -17.07 -19.38 -3.98
C ASN A 19 -17.29 -18.68 -2.63
N LEU A 20 -18.55 -18.44 -2.22
CA LEU A 20 -18.90 -17.78 -0.96
C LEU A 20 -18.24 -16.41 -0.78
N GLY A 21 -18.04 -15.70 -1.90
CA GLY A 21 -17.41 -14.36 -1.91
C GLY A 21 -15.90 -14.37 -2.12
N ALA A 22 -15.24 -15.53 -2.10
CA ALA A 22 -13.81 -15.62 -2.38
C ALA A 22 -13.53 -15.27 -3.87
N PRO A 23 -12.44 -14.55 -4.16
CA PRO A 23 -12.09 -14.19 -5.54
C PRO A 23 -11.62 -15.37 -6.37
N THR A 24 -11.12 -16.42 -5.73
CA THR A 24 -10.57 -17.63 -6.36
C THR A 24 -11.21 -18.89 -5.78
N PRO A 25 -11.14 -20.05 -6.49
CA PRO A 25 -11.71 -21.30 -6.02
C PRO A 25 -11.13 -21.81 -4.68
N ILE A 26 -9.88 -21.45 -4.38
CA ILE A 26 -9.21 -21.84 -3.13
C ILE A 26 -8.80 -20.55 -2.40
N GLN A 27 -9.20 -20.47 -1.13
CA GLN A 27 -8.77 -19.46 -0.19
C GLN A 27 -8.40 -20.10 1.13
N ILE A 28 -7.25 -19.71 1.68
CA ILE A 28 -6.74 -20.18 2.97
C ILE A 28 -6.55 -18.96 3.86
N ASP A 29 -7.30 -18.91 4.95
CA ASP A 29 -7.24 -17.79 5.88
C ASP A 29 -6.43 -18.18 7.12
N ILE A 30 -5.42 -17.39 7.41
CA ILE A 30 -4.52 -17.52 8.54
C ILE A 30 -4.86 -16.42 9.53
N THR A 31 -5.22 -16.80 10.76
CA THR A 31 -5.57 -15.84 11.81
C THR A 31 -4.66 -16.00 13.01
N GLY A 32 -4.06 -14.91 13.45
CA GLY A 32 -3.13 -14.93 14.58
C GLY A 32 -3.12 -13.63 15.39
N SER A 33 -2.26 -13.63 16.40
CA SER A 33 -2.05 -12.45 17.27
C SER A 33 -0.86 -11.59 16.83
N SER A 34 0.07 -12.19 16.07
CA SER A 34 1.31 -11.54 15.63
C SER A 34 1.43 -11.59 14.12
N LEU A 35 1.37 -10.42 13.47
CA LEU A 35 1.47 -10.30 12.02
C LEU A 35 2.76 -10.93 11.47
N SER A 36 3.89 -10.78 12.17
CA SER A 36 5.17 -11.35 11.70
C SER A 36 5.18 -12.87 11.71
N GLN A 37 4.56 -13.51 12.72
CA GLN A 37 4.42 -14.95 12.77
C GLN A 37 3.42 -15.44 11.73
N ASP A 38 2.29 -14.74 11.58
CA ASP A 38 1.28 -15.05 10.58
C ASP A 38 1.87 -14.97 9.17
N GLN A 39 2.71 -13.95 8.90
CA GLN A 39 3.41 -13.78 7.64
C GLN A 39 4.44 -14.88 7.38
N GLU A 40 5.21 -15.27 8.39
CA GLU A 40 6.18 -16.37 8.26
C GLU A 40 5.45 -17.68 7.93
N TYR A 41 4.34 -17.93 8.62
CA TYR A 41 3.53 -19.12 8.38
C TYR A 41 2.86 -19.09 7.00
N ALA A 42 2.31 -17.94 6.62
CA ALA A 42 1.73 -17.76 5.28
C ALA A 42 2.76 -18.01 4.17
N ASN A 43 4.00 -17.55 4.34
CA ASN A 43 5.06 -17.79 3.36
C ASN A 43 5.46 -19.29 3.29
N LYS A 44 5.43 -20.01 4.41
CA LYS A 44 5.66 -21.47 4.41
C LYS A 44 4.56 -22.18 3.62
N ILE A 45 3.30 -21.91 3.94
CA ILE A 45 2.16 -22.46 3.19
C ILE A 45 2.25 -22.10 1.70
N LEU A 46 2.50 -20.84 1.37
CA LEU A 46 2.63 -20.40 -0.02
C LEU A 46 3.72 -21.18 -0.78
N ASN A 47 4.84 -21.45 -0.13
CA ASN A 47 5.92 -22.23 -0.75
C ASN A 47 5.52 -23.69 -0.97
N GLU A 48 4.81 -24.31 -0.03
CA GLU A 48 4.29 -25.68 -0.22
C GLU A 48 3.26 -25.73 -1.35
N LEU A 49 2.34 -24.75 -1.41
CA LEU A 49 1.33 -24.68 -2.46
C LEU A 49 1.94 -24.53 -3.88
N LYS A 50 3.08 -23.88 -4.02
CA LYS A 50 3.78 -23.78 -5.33
C LYS A 50 4.25 -25.14 -5.85
N HIS A 51 4.39 -26.14 -5.00
CA HIS A 51 4.82 -27.48 -5.40
C HIS A 51 3.62 -28.42 -5.67
N VAL A 52 2.40 -27.98 -5.40
CA VAL A 52 1.18 -28.74 -5.69
C VAL A 52 0.79 -28.58 -7.15
N ALA A 53 0.84 -29.64 -7.93
CA ALA A 53 0.61 -29.60 -9.39
C ALA A 53 -0.81 -29.13 -9.77
N ALA A 54 -1.80 -29.37 -8.90
CA ALA A 54 -3.17 -28.94 -9.11
C ALA A 54 -3.40 -27.44 -8.89
N ILE A 55 -2.41 -26.71 -8.33
CA ILE A 55 -2.53 -25.31 -7.92
C ILE A 55 -1.69 -24.41 -8.87
N ARG A 56 -2.23 -23.23 -9.16
CA ARG A 56 -1.54 -22.15 -9.86
C ARG A 56 -1.90 -20.79 -9.26
N ASP A 57 -1.07 -19.80 -9.56
CA ASP A 57 -1.29 -18.40 -9.18
C ASP A 57 -1.48 -18.20 -7.67
N ALA A 58 -0.85 -19.07 -6.84
CA ALA A 58 -0.93 -18.93 -5.39
C ALA A 58 -0.24 -17.63 -4.93
N MET A 59 -0.95 -16.80 -4.17
CA MET A 59 -0.44 -15.52 -3.67
C MET A 59 -1.08 -15.12 -2.35
N ILE A 60 -0.35 -14.34 -1.55
CA ILE A 60 -0.91 -13.64 -0.40
C ILE A 60 -1.63 -12.40 -0.91
N VAL A 61 -2.88 -12.21 -0.51
CA VAL A 61 -3.75 -11.12 -0.98
C VAL A 61 -3.28 -9.76 -0.45
N GLN A 62 -2.96 -9.70 0.84
CA GLN A 62 -2.58 -8.45 1.49
C GLN A 62 -1.17 -8.02 1.09
N PRO A 63 -0.97 -6.74 0.65
CA PRO A 63 0.34 -6.21 0.35
C PRO A 63 1.12 -5.92 1.64
N LEU A 64 1.92 -6.90 2.11
CA LEU A 64 2.65 -6.80 3.38
C LEU A 64 3.92 -5.95 3.30
N ALA A 65 4.43 -5.71 2.10
CA ALA A 65 5.64 -4.93 1.83
C ALA A 65 5.36 -3.83 0.80
N TYR A 66 4.34 -2.99 1.09
CA TYR A 66 4.01 -1.87 0.22
C TYR A 66 5.15 -0.85 0.23
N PRO A 67 5.70 -0.44 -0.93
CA PRO A 67 6.82 0.47 -0.99
C PRO A 67 6.45 1.86 -0.46
N THR A 68 7.31 2.43 0.37
CA THR A 68 7.14 3.77 0.96
C THR A 68 8.42 4.59 0.84
N ILE A 69 8.27 5.89 1.04
CA ILE A 69 9.37 6.80 1.31
C ILE A 69 9.26 7.25 2.76
N ASP A 70 10.24 6.86 3.57
CA ASP A 70 10.30 7.19 4.98
C ASP A 70 11.06 8.50 5.18
N VAL A 71 10.41 9.48 5.79
CA VAL A 71 10.98 10.80 6.08
C VAL A 71 11.16 10.94 7.59
N THR A 72 12.41 10.88 8.04
CA THR A 72 12.77 11.02 9.46
C THR A 72 13.32 12.42 9.73
N VAL A 73 12.55 13.24 10.43
CA VAL A 73 12.91 14.63 10.72
C VAL A 73 13.91 14.70 11.89
N ASP A 74 15.06 15.33 11.66
CA ASP A 74 15.99 15.74 12.71
C ASP A 74 15.45 16.99 13.40
N ARG A 75 14.83 16.78 14.57
CA ARG A 75 14.20 17.86 15.34
C ARG A 75 15.19 18.90 15.84
N THR A 76 16.45 18.50 16.09
CA THR A 76 17.51 19.42 16.56
C THR A 76 17.91 20.37 15.45
N ARG A 77 18.19 19.84 14.25
CA ARG A 77 18.53 20.68 13.09
C ARG A 77 17.35 21.54 12.66
N ALA A 78 16.13 20.98 12.63
CA ALA A 78 14.94 21.76 12.34
C ALA A 78 14.77 22.93 13.31
N GLY A 79 14.94 22.69 14.62
CA GLY A 79 14.86 23.72 15.66
C GLY A 79 15.93 24.82 15.52
N GLN A 80 17.15 24.47 15.13
CA GLN A 80 18.22 25.45 14.85
C GLN A 80 17.86 26.38 13.68
N LEU A 81 17.10 25.89 12.69
CA LEU A 81 16.59 26.65 11.56
C LEU A 81 15.24 27.32 11.84
N GLY A 82 14.74 27.24 13.08
CA GLY A 82 13.45 27.77 13.50
C GLY A 82 12.27 27.07 12.82
N LEU A 83 12.41 25.78 12.49
CA LEU A 83 11.38 24.94 11.87
C LEU A 83 10.81 23.96 12.87
N THR A 84 9.54 23.65 12.70
CA THR A 84 8.85 22.59 13.45
C THR A 84 8.58 21.39 12.55
N THR A 85 8.35 20.22 13.15
CA THR A 85 7.89 19.02 12.40
C THR A 85 6.58 19.29 11.64
N ALA A 86 5.73 20.18 12.17
CA ALA A 86 4.50 20.58 11.50
C ALA A 86 4.78 21.38 10.21
N ASP A 87 5.82 22.24 10.21
CA ASP A 87 6.21 22.99 9.01
C ASP A 87 6.72 22.04 7.93
N VAL A 88 7.53 21.04 8.30
CA VAL A 88 7.99 19.99 7.40
C VAL A 88 6.81 19.23 6.79
N SER A 89 5.84 18.80 7.61
CA SER A 89 4.65 18.07 7.12
C SER A 89 3.79 18.94 6.20
N LYS A 90 3.62 20.23 6.52
CA LYS A 90 2.86 21.17 5.67
C LYS A 90 3.52 21.42 4.31
N ALA A 91 4.83 21.34 4.22
CA ALA A 91 5.54 21.45 2.94
C ALA A 91 5.50 20.13 2.16
N LEU A 92 5.68 19.00 2.84
CA LEU A 92 5.76 17.68 2.21
C LEU A 92 4.41 17.24 1.59
N VAL A 93 3.30 17.38 2.31
CA VAL A 93 2.00 16.86 1.88
C VAL A 93 1.53 17.41 0.53
N PRO A 94 1.58 18.74 0.24
CA PRO A 94 1.23 19.25 -1.08
C PRO A 94 2.20 18.82 -2.19
N ALA A 95 3.46 18.60 -1.84
CA ALA A 95 4.48 18.23 -2.80
C ALA A 95 4.32 16.79 -3.28
N VAL A 96 4.02 15.83 -2.37
CA VAL A 96 3.92 14.40 -2.72
C VAL A 96 2.49 13.96 -3.01
N TYR A 97 1.49 14.74 -2.62
CA TYR A 97 0.10 14.36 -2.82
C TYR A 97 -0.78 15.54 -3.26
N SER A 98 -1.32 16.33 -2.30
CA SER A 98 -2.19 17.48 -2.61
C SER A 98 -2.45 18.33 -1.37
N SER A 99 -2.59 19.64 -1.55
CA SER A 99 -2.95 20.60 -0.49
C SER A 99 -4.32 20.32 0.17
N ARG A 100 -5.20 19.54 -0.46
CA ARG A 100 -6.53 19.19 0.09
C ARG A 100 -6.46 18.44 1.41
N PHE A 101 -5.34 17.73 1.68
CA PHE A 101 -5.13 17.00 2.93
C PHE A 101 -4.66 17.88 4.09
N LEU A 102 -4.17 19.08 3.78
CA LEU A 102 -3.87 20.11 4.78
C LEU A 102 -5.07 21.00 5.06
N ARG A 103 -5.72 21.46 4.01
CA ARG A 103 -6.87 22.35 4.09
C ARG A 103 -7.76 22.17 2.87
N GLN A 104 -9.02 21.88 3.08
CA GLN A 104 -10.01 21.89 2.01
C GLN A 104 -10.45 23.32 1.70
N ILE A 105 -10.26 23.74 0.47
CA ILE A 105 -10.68 25.06 -0.03
C ILE A 105 -11.75 24.81 -1.10
N TRP A 106 -12.90 25.44 -0.91
CA TRP A 106 -13.99 25.40 -1.87
C TRP A 106 -14.17 26.78 -2.49
N TRP A 107 -14.15 26.84 -3.81
CA TRP A 107 -14.50 28.01 -4.56
C TRP A 107 -15.90 27.83 -5.15
N ARG A 108 -16.78 28.82 -4.90
CA ARG A 108 -18.13 28.83 -5.45
C ARG A 108 -18.14 29.69 -6.71
N ASP A 109 -18.58 29.10 -7.84
CA ASP A 109 -18.79 29.82 -9.08
C ASP A 109 -19.90 30.87 -8.90
N PRO A 110 -19.59 32.16 -9.08
CA PRO A 110 -20.59 33.23 -8.91
C PRO A 110 -21.70 33.21 -9.96
N HIS A 111 -21.48 32.58 -11.13
CA HIS A 111 -22.44 32.56 -12.22
C HIS A 111 -23.42 31.39 -12.12
N HIS A 112 -22.97 30.23 -11.75
CA HIS A 112 -23.77 29.00 -11.74
C HIS A 112 -24.04 28.45 -10.34
N GLY A 113 -23.38 29.01 -9.32
CA GLY A 113 -23.54 28.57 -7.93
C GLY A 113 -22.93 27.21 -7.57
N HIS A 114 -22.27 26.54 -8.54
CA HIS A 114 -21.56 25.30 -8.30
C HIS A 114 -20.32 25.52 -7.44
N SER A 115 -20.00 24.56 -6.57
CA SER A 115 -18.79 24.62 -5.75
C SER A 115 -17.74 23.64 -6.27
N TYR A 116 -16.52 24.16 -6.44
CA TYR A 116 -15.37 23.39 -6.90
C TYR A 116 -14.32 23.33 -5.81
N GLN A 117 -13.76 22.14 -5.57
CA GLN A 117 -12.63 21.99 -4.67
C GLN A 117 -11.35 22.49 -5.35
N VAL A 118 -10.68 23.46 -4.72
CA VAL A 118 -9.38 23.97 -5.18
C VAL A 118 -8.28 23.18 -4.49
N GLN A 119 -7.36 22.64 -5.28
CA GLN A 119 -6.18 21.93 -4.77
C GLN A 119 -4.92 22.40 -5.49
N VAL A 120 -3.81 22.38 -4.77
CA VAL A 120 -2.47 22.65 -5.30
C VAL A 120 -1.62 21.41 -5.06
N GLN A 121 -0.89 21.02 -6.08
CA GLN A 121 0.03 19.88 -6.01
C GLN A 121 1.22 20.11 -6.96
N TYR A 122 2.33 19.46 -6.67
CA TYR A 122 3.42 19.37 -7.65
C TYR A 122 3.03 18.41 -8.77
N PRO A 123 3.42 18.68 -10.03
CA PRO A 123 3.28 17.71 -11.11
C PRO A 123 4.01 16.41 -10.75
N ALA A 124 3.37 15.27 -10.98
CA ALA A 124 3.98 13.95 -10.67
C ALA A 124 5.33 13.75 -11.38
N ALA A 125 5.49 14.29 -12.60
CA ALA A 125 6.74 14.25 -13.36
C ALA A 125 7.93 14.97 -12.69
N ASN A 126 7.68 15.77 -11.64
CA ASN A 126 8.72 16.48 -10.89
C ASN A 126 9.06 15.79 -9.56
N MET A 127 8.52 14.60 -9.32
CA MET A 127 8.67 13.81 -8.09
C MET A 127 8.97 12.34 -8.42
N GLU A 128 10.06 12.11 -9.16
CA GLU A 128 10.44 10.76 -9.64
C GLU A 128 11.53 10.11 -8.79
N SER A 129 12.21 10.88 -7.95
CA SER A 129 13.35 10.39 -7.17
C SER A 129 13.33 10.87 -5.71
N ILE A 130 14.08 10.19 -4.84
CA ILE A 130 14.33 10.65 -3.46
C ILE A 130 14.92 12.07 -3.45
N LYS A 131 15.79 12.39 -4.40
CA LYS A 131 16.40 13.72 -4.49
C LYS A 131 15.38 14.82 -4.72
N ASP A 132 14.32 14.55 -5.49
CA ASP A 132 13.25 15.52 -5.71
C ASP A 132 12.49 15.79 -4.41
N VAL A 133 12.29 14.75 -3.61
CA VAL A 133 11.68 14.87 -2.27
C VAL A 133 12.59 15.67 -1.33
N GLU A 134 13.90 15.38 -1.30
CA GLU A 134 14.88 16.12 -0.50
C GLU A 134 14.97 17.62 -0.87
N MET A 135 14.69 17.94 -2.14
CA MET A 135 14.75 19.32 -2.66
C MET A 135 13.50 20.15 -2.37
N ILE A 136 12.46 19.59 -1.73
CA ILE A 136 11.23 20.32 -1.38
C ILE A 136 11.57 21.47 -0.41
N PRO A 137 11.23 22.74 -0.75
CA PRO A 137 11.44 23.86 0.16
C PRO A 137 10.42 23.82 1.30
N ILE A 138 10.87 24.02 2.55
CA ILE A 138 9.98 23.95 3.72
C ILE A 138 9.25 25.28 3.96
N ARG A 139 9.87 26.40 3.60
CA ARG A 139 9.25 27.75 3.66
C ARG A 139 9.07 28.32 2.28
N SER A 140 8.01 29.09 2.10
CA SER A 140 7.76 29.84 0.86
C SER A 140 8.47 31.18 0.91
N GLY A 141 9.04 31.61 -0.21
CA GLY A 141 9.39 33.01 -0.45
C GLY A 141 10.88 33.33 -0.62
N ASP A 142 11.82 32.52 -0.12
CA ASP A 142 13.24 32.82 -0.23
C ASP A 142 13.98 31.76 -1.05
N ALA A 143 14.91 32.23 -1.90
CA ALA A 143 15.80 31.34 -2.66
C ALA A 143 16.67 30.45 -1.75
N ASP A 144 16.97 30.93 -0.53
CA ASP A 144 17.76 30.28 0.50
C ASP A 144 16.89 29.51 1.52
N SER A 145 15.60 29.23 1.18
CA SER A 145 14.73 28.47 2.07
C SER A 145 15.30 27.08 2.36
N PRO A 146 15.34 26.65 3.64
CA PRO A 146 15.76 25.30 3.99
C PRO A 146 14.95 24.25 3.22
N ARG A 147 15.65 23.25 2.72
CA ARG A 147 15.06 22.12 2.00
C ARG A 147 14.81 20.95 2.94
N LEU A 148 13.98 20.02 2.52
CA LEU A 148 13.66 18.84 3.33
C LEU A 148 14.93 18.06 3.69
N GLY A 149 15.87 17.86 2.76
CA GLY A 149 17.13 17.17 2.99
C GLY A 149 18.05 17.85 4.01
N ASP A 150 17.88 19.16 4.30
CA ASP A 150 18.65 19.85 5.31
C ASP A 150 18.24 19.47 6.74
N VAL A 151 17.00 19.02 6.94
CA VAL A 151 16.39 18.76 8.25
C VAL A 151 15.81 17.35 8.39
N ALA A 152 15.85 16.53 7.36
CA ALA A 152 15.31 15.17 7.38
C ALA A 152 16.17 14.21 6.57
N GLN A 153 16.14 12.95 6.96
CA GLN A 153 16.63 11.84 6.16
C GLN A 153 15.47 11.21 5.39
N VAL A 154 15.68 10.97 4.09
CA VAL A 154 14.69 10.40 3.19
C VAL A 154 15.23 9.06 2.68
N ASN A 155 14.51 7.98 2.98
CA ASN A 155 14.92 6.63 2.60
C ASN A 155 13.76 5.86 1.99
N PHE A 156 14.07 4.87 1.15
CA PHE A 156 13.08 3.87 0.78
C PHE A 156 12.77 2.96 1.97
N GLY A 157 11.49 2.69 2.17
CA GLY A 157 11.00 1.80 3.19
C GLY A 157 9.89 0.90 2.66
N THR A 158 9.30 0.12 3.56
CA THR A 158 8.12 -0.68 3.28
C THR A 158 7.15 -0.60 4.45
N MET A 159 5.87 -0.63 4.16
CA MET A 159 4.82 -0.71 5.17
C MET A 159 3.79 -1.77 4.81
N VAL A 160 3.02 -2.18 5.79
CA VAL A 160 1.84 -3.02 5.52
C VAL A 160 0.76 -2.15 4.89
N GLY A 161 0.40 -2.45 3.64
CA GLY A 161 -0.59 -1.68 2.88
C GLY A 161 -2.02 -1.95 3.31
N GLU A 162 -2.31 -3.16 3.82
CA GLU A 162 -3.66 -3.59 4.20
C GLU A 162 -3.65 -4.48 5.45
N TYR A 163 -4.60 -4.24 6.34
CA TYR A 163 -4.82 -5.04 7.55
C TYR A 163 -6.25 -5.58 7.55
N ASP A 164 -6.40 -6.85 7.22
CA ASP A 164 -7.67 -7.54 7.35
C ASP A 164 -7.87 -8.13 8.74
N ARG A 165 -9.11 -8.20 9.15
CA ARG A 165 -9.52 -8.79 10.41
C ARG A 165 -10.77 -9.63 10.24
N TYR A 166 -10.72 -10.81 10.86
CA TYR A 166 -11.87 -11.66 11.04
C TYR A 166 -12.09 -11.93 12.53
N ASN A 167 -13.29 -11.69 13.02
CA ASN A 167 -13.61 -11.79 14.45
C ASN A 167 -12.60 -11.05 15.36
N LEU A 168 -12.23 -9.79 14.99
CA LEU A 168 -11.28 -8.93 15.69
C LEU A 168 -9.83 -9.41 15.69
N ARG A 169 -9.52 -10.57 15.13
CA ARG A 169 -8.15 -11.06 14.93
C ARG A 169 -7.64 -10.66 13.57
N ARG A 170 -6.34 -10.42 13.47
CA ARG A 170 -5.69 -10.19 12.16
C ARG A 170 -5.81 -11.43 11.31
N MET A 171 -5.99 -11.23 10.02
CA MET A 171 -6.13 -12.28 9.04
C MET A 171 -5.23 -12.01 7.84
N LEU A 172 -4.55 -13.05 7.37
CA LEU A 172 -3.88 -13.09 6.08
C LEU A 172 -4.56 -14.14 5.23
N SER A 173 -4.85 -13.80 3.97
CA SER A 173 -5.49 -14.70 3.04
C SER A 173 -4.53 -15.10 1.92
N ILE A 174 -4.39 -16.39 1.68
CA ILE A 174 -3.73 -16.95 0.52
C ILE A 174 -4.81 -17.37 -0.45
N THR A 175 -4.77 -16.85 -1.68
CA THR A 175 -5.67 -17.24 -2.75
C THR A 175 -4.92 -18.05 -3.79
N ALA A 176 -5.63 -18.98 -4.45
CA ALA A 176 -5.05 -19.79 -5.50
C ALA A 176 -6.09 -20.25 -6.51
N ASN A 177 -5.66 -20.39 -7.76
CA ASN A 177 -6.42 -20.97 -8.85
C ASN A 177 -6.13 -22.47 -8.99
N ILE A 178 -7.05 -23.19 -9.62
CA ILE A 178 -6.89 -24.62 -9.98
C ILE A 178 -6.33 -24.70 -11.39
N ALA A 179 -5.36 -25.60 -11.63
CA ALA A 179 -4.75 -25.75 -12.93
C ALA A 179 -5.69 -26.46 -13.94
N ASN A 180 -5.93 -27.76 -13.75
CA ASN A 180 -6.76 -28.56 -14.66
C ASN A 180 -7.62 -29.60 -13.94
N ASP A 181 -7.57 -29.66 -12.62
CA ASP A 181 -8.25 -30.70 -11.83
C ASP A 181 -9.62 -30.21 -11.35
N ASP A 182 -10.41 -31.15 -10.85
CA ASP A 182 -11.62 -30.80 -10.13
C ASP A 182 -11.28 -30.19 -8.75
N LEU A 183 -12.16 -29.32 -8.25
CA LEU A 183 -11.98 -28.64 -6.97
C LEU A 183 -11.77 -29.60 -5.79
N GLY A 184 -12.46 -30.75 -5.81
CA GLY A 184 -12.37 -31.74 -4.74
C GLY A 184 -10.99 -32.41 -4.68
N SER A 185 -10.40 -32.71 -5.84
CA SER A 185 -9.04 -33.27 -5.91
C SER A 185 -8.01 -32.23 -5.49
N ALA A 186 -8.11 -31.02 -6.00
CA ALA A 186 -7.22 -29.91 -5.62
C ALA A 186 -7.28 -29.62 -4.11
N ALA A 187 -8.47 -29.59 -3.51
CA ALA A 187 -8.63 -29.38 -2.08
C ALA A 187 -7.99 -30.51 -1.23
N ARG A 188 -8.07 -31.78 -1.68
CA ARG A 188 -7.38 -32.88 -1.00
C ARG A 188 -5.86 -32.76 -1.06
N GLU A 189 -5.31 -32.36 -2.21
CA GLU A 189 -3.87 -32.14 -2.36
C GLU A 189 -3.38 -30.99 -1.49
N VAL A 190 -4.11 -29.88 -1.45
CA VAL A 190 -3.84 -28.73 -0.59
C VAL A 190 -3.85 -29.13 0.89
N ASN A 191 -4.90 -29.84 1.35
CA ASN A 191 -4.97 -30.33 2.74
C ASN A 191 -3.87 -31.33 3.13
N LYS A 192 -3.26 -31.98 2.16
CA LYS A 192 -2.13 -32.89 2.40
C LYS A 192 -0.79 -32.12 2.46
N ALA A 193 -0.71 -30.96 1.78
CA ALA A 193 0.49 -30.14 1.70
C ALA A 193 0.64 -29.18 2.90
N ILE A 194 -0.47 -28.83 3.58
CA ILE A 194 -0.53 -27.98 4.77
C ILE A 194 -0.45 -28.87 6.03
#